data_421a45311f9991e7951551318d6cc8cd
#
_entry.id   421a45311f9991e7951551318d6cc8cd
#
_cell.length_a   1.000
_cell.length_b   1.000
_cell.length_c   1.000
_cell.angle_alpha   90.00
_cell.angle_beta   90.00
_cell.angle_gamma   90.00
#
_symmetry.space_group_name_H-M   'P 1'
#
loop_
_entity.id
_entity.type
_entity.pdbx_description
1 polymer ?
#
loop_
_entity_poly.entity_id
_entity_poly.type
_entity_poly.pdbx_seq_one_letter_code
_entity_poly.pdbx_strand_id
1 'polypeptide(L)'
;MIKIKKSNNEYLTKFDVPNLVLQTKYGLKTAYLDLLKRESEAGLKYVEIRMAPQLSTQKGLSQEEVVKTLIDAKIEGEKLYKIKSNLILCLMRGANESLNLETINVARKYLGKGVVALDLAGAEALFPNELYFSLFKLAKEQNIPFVIHAGEASGANSVETALEMGASRIGHGIHSIDDEKVIQMLVEKQIPLEICPKSNLDTKTISSFEQLPIKKFMEKGIKVTLNTDDMAVSNTTLENEYNILSNIGFSYEQLKQISLNTIDAAFLSEKEKEELKSYLK
;
A
#
# COMPACT_ATOMS: atom_id res chain seq x y z
N MET A 1 -6.50 -1.09 -22.76
CA MET A 1 -6.75 0.12 -21.97
C MET A 1 -8.21 0.32 -21.53
N ILE A 2 -9.22 0.40 -22.42
CA ILE A 2 -10.64 0.61 -22.04
C ILE A 2 -11.18 -0.53 -21.15
N LYS A 3 -10.81 -1.78 -21.40
CA LYS A 3 -11.27 -2.96 -20.65
C LYS A 3 -10.71 -3.02 -19.22
N ILE A 4 -9.45 -2.63 -19.05
CA ILE A 4 -8.78 -2.53 -17.73
C ILE A 4 -9.40 -1.39 -16.90
N LYS A 5 -9.63 -0.21 -17.51
CA LYS A 5 -10.29 0.94 -16.86
C LYS A 5 -11.66 0.58 -16.29
N LYS A 6 -12.48 -0.16 -17.06
CA LYS A 6 -13.82 -0.59 -16.64
C LYS A 6 -13.74 -1.60 -15.49
N SER A 7 -12.80 -2.54 -15.55
CA SER A 7 -12.62 -3.57 -14.51
C SER A 7 -12.13 -2.99 -13.18
N ASN A 8 -11.18 -2.06 -13.20
CA ASN A 8 -10.72 -1.40 -11.97
C ASN A 8 -11.86 -0.60 -11.31
N ASN A 9 -12.68 0.11 -12.10
CA ASN A 9 -13.85 0.80 -11.55
C ASN A 9 -14.88 -0.16 -10.96
N GLU A 10 -15.12 -1.32 -11.58
CA GLU A 10 -16.00 -2.36 -11.02
C GLU A 10 -15.43 -2.94 -9.72
N TYR A 11 -14.11 -3.10 -9.62
CA TYR A 11 -13.44 -3.53 -8.40
C TYR A 11 -13.62 -2.51 -7.27
N LEU A 12 -13.45 -1.22 -7.56
CA LEU A 12 -13.60 -0.14 -6.58
C LEU A 12 -15.00 -0.07 -5.95
N THR A 13 -16.06 -0.49 -6.64
CA THR A 13 -17.42 -0.52 -6.05
C THR A 13 -17.57 -1.53 -4.91
N LYS A 14 -16.67 -2.52 -4.81
CA LYS A 14 -16.70 -3.50 -3.71
C LYS A 14 -16.33 -2.88 -2.36
N PHE A 15 -15.70 -1.71 -2.35
CA PHE A 15 -15.38 -0.96 -1.12
C PHE A 15 -16.59 -0.29 -0.48
N ASP A 16 -17.72 -0.18 -1.18
CA ASP A 16 -18.92 0.47 -0.64
C ASP A 16 -19.40 -0.21 0.64
N VAL A 17 -19.40 -1.55 0.69
CA VAL A 17 -19.83 -2.31 1.88
C VAL A 17 -18.90 -2.14 3.08
N PRO A 18 -17.58 -2.35 2.97
CA PRO A 18 -16.63 -2.03 4.06
C PRO A 18 -16.75 -0.58 4.55
N ASN A 19 -16.88 0.38 3.63
CA ASN A 19 -17.01 1.78 3.99
C ASN A 19 -18.26 2.08 4.81
N LEU A 20 -19.37 1.35 4.63
CA LEU A 20 -20.57 1.54 5.45
C LEU A 20 -20.39 1.19 6.93
N VAL A 21 -19.54 0.22 7.25
CA VAL A 21 -19.29 -0.22 8.63
C VAL A 21 -18.15 0.57 9.30
N LEU A 22 -17.23 1.15 8.53
CA LEU A 22 -16.08 1.91 9.02
C LEU A 22 -16.40 3.40 9.28
N GLN A 23 -17.64 3.71 9.70
CA GLN A 23 -18.11 5.08 9.94
C GLN A 23 -18.19 5.45 11.44
N THR A 24 -17.78 4.54 12.32
CA THR A 24 -17.85 4.78 13.77
C THR A 24 -16.54 4.38 14.44
N LYS A 25 -16.25 4.99 15.61
CA LYS A 25 -15.08 4.60 16.42
C LYS A 25 -15.09 3.11 16.74
N TYR A 26 -16.26 2.54 17.02
CA TYR A 26 -16.42 1.11 17.28
C TYR A 26 -16.06 0.26 16.07
N GLY A 27 -16.61 0.56 14.88
CA GLY A 27 -16.32 -0.18 13.65
C GLY A 27 -14.84 -0.11 13.26
N LEU A 28 -14.25 1.08 13.29
CA LEU A 28 -12.83 1.31 13.01
C LEU A 28 -11.93 0.51 13.96
N LYS A 29 -12.18 0.62 15.27
CA LYS A 29 -11.41 -0.12 16.28
C LYS A 29 -11.55 -1.63 16.11
N THR A 30 -12.78 -2.13 15.92
CA THR A 30 -13.04 -3.56 15.75
C THR A 30 -12.31 -4.12 14.53
N ALA A 31 -12.39 -3.44 13.39
CA ALA A 31 -11.71 -3.87 12.17
C ALA A 31 -10.19 -3.90 12.34
N TYR A 32 -9.62 -2.87 12.98
CA TYR A 32 -8.18 -2.81 13.24
C TYR A 32 -7.69 -3.93 14.15
N LEU A 33 -8.40 -4.17 15.25
CA LEU A 33 -8.05 -5.23 16.21
C LEU A 33 -8.19 -6.62 15.60
N ASP A 34 -9.24 -6.87 14.81
CA ASP A 34 -9.43 -8.13 14.09
C ASP A 34 -8.30 -8.39 13.10
N LEU A 35 -7.91 -7.36 12.34
CA LEU A 35 -6.78 -7.46 11.42
C LEU A 35 -5.49 -7.82 12.17
N LEU A 36 -5.13 -7.10 13.23
CA LEU A 36 -3.92 -7.40 13.99
C LEU A 36 -3.94 -8.79 14.61
N LYS A 37 -5.10 -9.24 15.09
CA LYS A 37 -5.27 -10.60 15.61
C LYS A 37 -4.94 -11.65 14.54
N ARG A 38 -5.58 -11.55 13.37
CA ARG A 38 -5.40 -12.50 12.26
C ARG A 38 -3.97 -12.52 11.74
N GLU A 39 -3.37 -11.34 11.55
CA GLU A 39 -1.99 -11.26 11.07
C GLU A 39 -0.99 -11.80 12.10
N SER A 40 -1.23 -11.58 13.39
CA SER A 40 -0.44 -12.19 14.45
C SER A 40 -0.57 -13.72 14.48
N GLU A 41 -1.78 -14.25 14.35
CA GLU A 41 -2.05 -15.70 14.27
C GLU A 41 -1.39 -16.32 13.02
N ALA A 42 -1.31 -15.58 11.91
CA ALA A 42 -0.56 -15.95 10.71
C ALA A 42 0.98 -15.85 10.86
N GLY A 43 1.46 -15.33 12.00
CA GLY A 43 2.89 -15.27 12.31
C GLY A 43 3.59 -13.98 11.96
N LEU A 44 2.88 -12.97 11.42
CA LEU A 44 3.47 -11.67 11.09
C LEU A 44 3.98 -10.97 12.35
N LYS A 45 5.05 -10.20 12.19
CA LYS A 45 5.68 -9.43 13.27
C LYS A 45 5.43 -7.93 13.12
N TYR A 46 5.16 -7.49 11.90
CA TYR A 46 4.91 -6.09 11.57
C TYR A 46 3.97 -5.97 10.36
N VAL A 47 3.12 -4.96 10.38
CA VAL A 47 2.22 -4.63 9.27
C VAL A 47 2.05 -3.12 9.13
N GLU A 48 2.04 -2.61 7.91
CA GLU A 48 1.62 -1.25 7.56
C GLU A 48 0.21 -1.30 7.00
N ILE A 49 -0.72 -0.66 7.70
CA ILE A 49 -2.14 -0.64 7.34
C ILE A 49 -2.45 0.71 6.72
N ARG A 50 -2.91 0.70 5.48
CA ARG A 50 -3.31 1.92 4.78
C ARG A 50 -4.82 2.09 4.74
N MET A 51 -5.27 3.32 4.86
CA MET A 51 -6.68 3.69 4.77
C MET A 51 -6.84 5.17 4.44
N ALA A 52 -7.98 5.53 3.82
CA ALA A 52 -8.35 6.90 3.53
C ALA A 52 -9.27 7.45 4.64
N PRO A 53 -8.79 8.29 5.57
CA PRO A 53 -9.60 8.74 6.70
C PRO A 53 -10.84 9.53 6.26
N GLN A 54 -10.76 10.24 5.14
CA GLN A 54 -11.87 10.99 4.55
C GLN A 54 -13.09 10.12 4.18
N LEU A 55 -12.90 8.81 3.94
CA LEU A 55 -13.98 7.90 3.62
C LEU A 55 -14.78 7.43 4.86
N SER A 56 -14.28 7.71 6.06
CA SER A 56 -14.89 7.30 7.34
C SER A 56 -15.54 8.48 8.10
N THR A 57 -15.87 9.57 7.41
CA THR A 57 -16.40 10.81 8.02
C THR A 57 -17.92 11.00 7.85
N GLN A 58 -18.59 10.10 7.14
CA GLN A 58 -20.01 10.26 6.75
C GLN A 58 -21.00 10.28 7.94
N LYS A 59 -20.60 9.75 9.09
CA LYS A 59 -21.40 9.77 10.33
C LYS A 59 -20.90 10.78 11.38
N GLY A 60 -20.17 11.81 10.92
CA GLY A 60 -19.80 12.97 11.75
C GLY A 60 -18.46 12.89 12.44
N LEU A 61 -17.65 11.84 12.21
CA LEU A 61 -16.25 11.84 12.62
C LEU A 61 -15.44 12.79 11.73
N SER A 62 -14.52 13.56 12.31
CA SER A 62 -13.47 14.24 11.56
C SER A 62 -12.38 13.22 11.14
N GLN A 63 -11.58 13.55 10.11
CA GLN A 63 -10.44 12.71 9.73
C GLN A 63 -9.47 12.51 10.89
N GLU A 64 -9.25 13.53 11.71
CA GLU A 64 -8.41 13.42 12.89
C GLU A 64 -8.97 12.44 13.92
N GLU A 65 -10.27 12.44 14.20
CA GLU A 65 -10.89 11.48 15.12
C GLU A 65 -10.80 10.05 14.58
N VAL A 66 -10.93 9.85 13.27
CA VAL A 66 -10.70 8.55 12.61
C VAL A 66 -9.28 8.05 12.88
N VAL A 67 -8.27 8.86 12.56
CA VAL A 67 -6.86 8.50 12.73
C VAL A 67 -6.51 8.26 14.19
N LYS A 68 -6.98 9.11 15.10
CA LYS A 68 -6.77 8.92 16.54
C LYS A 68 -7.38 7.61 17.04
N THR A 69 -8.60 7.27 16.58
CA THR A 69 -9.25 5.99 16.93
C THR A 69 -8.42 4.79 16.50
N LEU A 70 -7.83 4.85 15.30
CA LEU A 70 -6.95 3.77 14.78
C LEU A 70 -5.62 3.71 15.54
N ILE A 71 -5.05 4.83 15.93
CA ILE A 71 -3.83 4.86 16.77
C ILE A 71 -4.12 4.26 18.16
N ASP A 72 -5.27 4.58 18.77
CA ASP A 72 -5.68 3.98 20.04
C ASP A 72 -5.87 2.45 19.89
N ALA A 73 -6.49 2.00 18.78
CA ALA A 73 -6.64 0.58 18.45
C ALA A 73 -5.30 -0.12 18.20
N LYS A 74 -4.36 0.56 17.52
CA LYS A 74 -2.98 0.10 17.34
C LYS A 74 -2.31 -0.19 18.67
N ILE A 75 -2.33 0.78 19.59
CA ILE A 75 -1.69 0.65 20.91
C ILE A 75 -2.28 -0.52 21.70
N GLU A 76 -3.60 -0.69 21.66
CA GLU A 76 -4.29 -1.80 22.31
C GLU A 76 -3.96 -3.13 21.64
N GLY A 77 -4.06 -3.21 20.32
CA GLY A 77 -3.85 -4.45 19.55
C GLY A 77 -2.41 -4.96 19.62
N GLU A 78 -1.42 -4.07 19.63
CA GLU A 78 0.00 -4.44 19.78
C GLU A 78 0.29 -5.09 21.14
N LYS A 79 -0.40 -4.66 22.18
CA LYS A 79 -0.31 -5.28 23.52
C LYS A 79 -0.98 -6.65 23.57
N LEU A 80 -2.16 -6.76 22.90
CA LEU A 80 -2.95 -8.00 22.92
C LEU A 80 -2.33 -9.10 22.06
N TYR A 81 -1.84 -8.74 20.87
CA TYR A 81 -1.49 -9.71 19.83
C TYR A 81 0.01 -9.80 19.53
N LYS A 82 0.86 -9.00 20.21
CA LYS A 82 2.33 -9.03 20.04
C LYS A 82 2.81 -8.86 18.59
N ILE A 83 2.08 -8.07 17.81
CA ILE A 83 2.43 -7.64 16.46
C ILE A 83 2.55 -6.13 16.45
N LYS A 84 3.58 -5.57 15.80
CA LYS A 84 3.71 -4.13 15.61
C LYS A 84 2.99 -3.69 14.34
N SER A 85 2.49 -2.46 14.34
CA SER A 85 1.80 -1.89 13.16
C SER A 85 2.01 -0.39 13.05
N ASN A 86 1.82 0.14 11.84
CA ASN A 86 1.75 1.58 11.59
C ASN A 86 0.69 1.88 10.53
N LEU A 87 0.27 3.15 10.46
CA LEU A 87 -0.72 3.64 9.51
C LEU A 87 -0.05 4.38 8.35
N ILE A 88 -0.57 4.16 7.15
CA ILE A 88 -0.35 4.96 5.96
C ILE A 88 -1.69 5.61 5.60
N LEU A 89 -1.75 6.93 5.47
CA LEU A 89 -2.99 7.65 5.18
C LEU A 89 -3.12 7.93 3.69
N CYS A 90 -4.21 7.45 3.08
CA CYS A 90 -4.44 7.61 1.64
C CYS A 90 -5.10 8.96 1.31
N LEU A 91 -4.48 9.70 0.42
CA LEU A 91 -5.14 10.70 -0.41
C LEU A 91 -5.97 9.96 -1.46
N MET A 92 -7.14 10.49 -1.80
CA MET A 92 -8.05 9.85 -2.74
C MET A 92 -8.10 10.57 -4.07
N ARG A 93 -7.90 9.83 -5.14
CA ARG A 93 -8.07 10.30 -6.51
C ARG A 93 -9.53 10.69 -6.75
N GLY A 94 -9.73 11.85 -7.38
CA GLY A 94 -11.06 12.39 -7.65
C GLY A 94 -11.79 13.01 -6.45
N ALA A 95 -11.22 12.95 -5.25
CA ALA A 95 -11.76 13.63 -4.09
C ALA A 95 -11.52 15.15 -4.17
N ASN A 96 -12.31 15.90 -3.41
CA ASN A 96 -12.08 17.33 -3.24
C ASN A 96 -10.68 17.57 -2.64
N GLU A 97 -9.94 18.53 -3.22
CA GLU A 97 -8.59 18.87 -2.77
C GLU A 97 -8.52 19.22 -1.29
N SER A 98 -9.54 19.90 -0.75
CA SER A 98 -9.61 20.25 0.68
C SER A 98 -9.61 19.03 1.58
N LEU A 99 -10.22 17.91 1.18
CA LEU A 99 -10.22 16.65 1.94
C LEU A 99 -8.83 16.01 1.93
N ASN A 100 -8.15 16.04 0.80
CA ASN A 100 -6.78 15.55 0.68
C ASN A 100 -5.80 16.43 1.48
N LEU A 101 -5.98 17.75 1.49
CA LEU A 101 -5.19 18.66 2.33
C LEU A 101 -5.41 18.40 3.82
N GLU A 102 -6.63 18.13 4.25
CA GLU A 102 -6.92 17.72 5.63
C GLU A 102 -6.18 16.42 5.98
N THR A 103 -6.19 15.42 5.07
CA THR A 103 -5.45 14.17 5.27
C THR A 103 -3.93 14.43 5.47
N ILE A 104 -3.32 15.31 4.66
CA ILE A 104 -1.90 15.70 4.81
C ILE A 104 -1.66 16.33 6.19
N ASN A 105 -2.52 17.25 6.61
CA ASN A 105 -2.39 17.93 7.90
C ASN A 105 -2.49 16.94 9.07
N VAL A 106 -3.43 15.99 9.00
CA VAL A 106 -3.56 14.93 10.00
C VAL A 106 -2.34 14.01 9.98
N ALA A 107 -1.85 13.61 8.80
CA ALA A 107 -0.64 12.81 8.68
C ALA A 107 0.56 13.52 9.33
N ARG A 108 0.74 14.81 9.06
CA ARG A 108 1.81 15.61 9.67
C ARG A 108 1.74 15.65 11.19
N LYS A 109 0.55 15.80 11.74
CA LYS A 109 0.32 15.87 13.19
C LYS A 109 0.69 14.57 13.92
N TYR A 110 0.44 13.43 13.25
CA TYR A 110 0.64 12.10 13.83
C TYR A 110 1.85 11.34 13.25
N LEU A 111 2.67 12.01 12.43
CA LEU A 111 3.90 11.42 11.90
C LEU A 111 4.83 11.00 13.04
N GLY A 112 5.29 9.75 13.00
CA GLY A 112 6.10 9.15 14.07
C GLY A 112 5.32 8.81 15.35
N LYS A 113 3.99 9.03 15.36
CA LYS A 113 3.09 8.72 16.48
C LYS A 113 2.02 7.68 16.10
N GLY A 114 2.36 6.80 15.18
CA GLY A 114 1.47 5.78 14.64
C GLY A 114 1.16 5.96 13.15
N VAL A 115 1.36 7.15 12.58
CA VAL A 115 1.36 7.40 11.13
C VAL A 115 2.80 7.46 10.64
N VAL A 116 3.09 6.81 9.50
CA VAL A 116 4.46 6.73 8.95
C VAL A 116 4.58 7.29 7.54
N ALA A 117 3.49 7.33 6.77
CA ALA A 117 3.52 7.81 5.39
C ALA A 117 2.13 8.24 4.91
N LEU A 118 2.12 8.87 3.73
CA LEU A 118 0.94 9.06 2.89
C LEU A 118 0.92 8.05 1.75
N ASP A 119 -0.22 7.94 1.07
CA ASP A 119 -0.38 7.23 -0.20
C ASP A 119 -1.33 7.99 -1.13
N LEU A 120 -1.33 7.69 -2.41
CA LEU A 120 -2.33 8.14 -3.38
C LEU A 120 -3.05 6.93 -3.95
N ALA A 121 -4.30 6.74 -3.58
CA ALA A 121 -5.13 5.60 -3.99
C ALA A 121 -6.36 6.01 -4.80
N GLY A 122 -7.05 5.03 -5.39
CA GLY A 122 -8.28 5.22 -6.17
C GLY A 122 -8.08 5.10 -7.68
N ALA A 123 -9.00 5.64 -8.47
CA ALA A 123 -9.11 5.41 -9.91
C ALA A 123 -7.97 6.06 -10.73
N GLU A 124 -6.80 5.40 -10.79
CA GLU A 124 -5.60 5.88 -11.48
C GLU A 124 -5.87 6.27 -12.94
N ALA A 125 -6.62 5.44 -13.65
CA ALA A 125 -6.90 5.68 -15.07
C ALA A 125 -7.79 6.89 -15.37
N LEU A 126 -8.54 7.38 -14.37
CA LEU A 126 -9.42 8.55 -14.49
C LEU A 126 -8.75 9.82 -13.96
N PHE A 127 -7.90 9.68 -12.95
CA PHE A 127 -7.25 10.79 -12.26
C PHE A 127 -5.74 10.55 -12.21
N PRO A 128 -4.99 10.96 -13.22
CA PRO A 128 -3.55 10.71 -13.34
C PRO A 128 -2.75 11.46 -12.26
N ASN A 129 -1.52 10.99 -12.02
CA ASN A 129 -0.64 11.48 -10.95
C ASN A 129 -0.35 12.98 -11.05
N GLU A 130 -0.29 13.52 -12.24
CA GLU A 130 0.00 14.94 -12.52
C GLU A 130 -0.94 15.90 -11.81
N LEU A 131 -2.18 15.48 -11.56
CA LEU A 131 -3.18 16.29 -10.84
C LEU A 131 -2.84 16.50 -9.36
N TYR A 132 -1.89 15.74 -8.82
CA TYR A 132 -1.56 15.71 -7.40
C TYR A 132 -0.17 16.25 -7.06
N PHE A 133 0.53 16.84 -8.03
CA PHE A 133 1.87 17.41 -7.83
C PHE A 133 1.94 18.40 -6.67
N SER A 134 0.98 19.30 -6.56
CA SER A 134 0.91 20.31 -5.50
C SER A 134 0.80 19.68 -4.10
N LEU A 135 -0.02 18.63 -3.96
CA LEU A 135 -0.23 17.94 -2.69
C LEU A 135 1.02 17.19 -2.24
N PHE A 136 1.68 16.48 -3.16
CA PHE A 136 2.90 15.74 -2.80
C PHE A 136 4.14 16.64 -2.68
N LYS A 137 4.17 17.78 -3.37
CA LYS A 137 5.14 18.83 -3.08
C LYS A 137 5.00 19.32 -1.63
N LEU A 138 3.78 19.61 -1.18
CA LEU A 138 3.50 19.99 0.19
C LEU A 138 3.89 18.89 1.18
N ALA A 139 3.57 17.61 0.90
CA ALA A 139 3.97 16.48 1.73
C ALA A 139 5.50 16.40 1.88
N LYS A 140 6.24 16.58 0.77
CA LYS A 140 7.70 16.59 0.74
C LYS A 140 8.28 17.77 1.56
N GLU A 141 7.73 18.97 1.42
CA GLU A 141 8.13 20.16 2.20
C GLU A 141 7.91 19.94 3.71
N GLN A 142 6.93 19.12 4.08
CA GLN A 142 6.65 18.74 5.46
C GLN A 142 7.41 17.48 5.93
N ASN A 143 8.31 16.94 5.10
CA ASN A 143 9.08 15.71 5.36
C ASN A 143 8.19 14.49 5.67
N ILE A 144 7.05 14.36 5.02
CA ILE A 144 6.19 13.19 5.13
C ILE A 144 6.55 12.24 4.00
N PRO A 145 7.02 11.00 4.28
CA PRO A 145 7.23 9.98 3.26
C PRO A 145 5.90 9.62 2.59
N PHE A 146 5.96 9.16 1.34
CA PHE A 146 4.75 8.74 0.65
C PHE A 146 4.98 7.64 -0.37
N VAL A 147 3.93 6.87 -0.58
CA VAL A 147 3.73 5.87 -1.62
C VAL A 147 2.80 6.47 -2.68
N ILE A 148 2.88 6.02 -3.91
CA ILE A 148 1.91 6.38 -4.95
C ILE A 148 1.52 5.10 -5.69
N HIS A 149 0.23 4.77 -5.75
CA HIS A 149 -0.29 3.77 -6.67
C HIS A 149 -0.04 4.24 -8.10
N ALA A 150 0.72 3.49 -8.87
CA ALA A 150 1.07 3.85 -10.24
C ALA A 150 1.39 2.59 -11.07
N GLY A 151 1.02 2.61 -12.35
CA GLY A 151 1.30 1.51 -13.26
C GLY A 151 0.48 0.25 -12.95
N GLU A 152 -0.70 0.39 -12.38
CA GLU A 152 -1.72 -0.66 -12.25
C GLU A 152 -2.75 -0.55 -13.38
N ALA A 153 -3.49 0.54 -13.42
CA ALA A 153 -4.51 0.83 -14.42
C ALA A 153 -4.03 1.78 -15.53
N SER A 154 -2.85 2.35 -15.37
CA SER A 154 -2.14 3.19 -16.35
C SER A 154 -0.79 2.58 -16.71
N GLY A 155 -0.12 3.13 -17.73
CA GLY A 155 1.17 2.63 -18.21
C GLY A 155 2.37 3.07 -17.37
N ALA A 156 3.58 2.74 -17.85
CA ALA A 156 4.85 3.07 -17.19
C ALA A 156 5.05 4.57 -16.95
N ASN A 157 4.48 5.44 -17.79
CA ASN A 157 4.53 6.90 -17.59
C ASN A 157 3.91 7.35 -16.25
N SER A 158 2.92 6.64 -15.73
CA SER A 158 2.36 6.92 -14.40
C SER A 158 3.39 6.63 -13.30
N VAL A 159 4.17 5.55 -13.45
CA VAL A 159 5.27 5.22 -12.53
C VAL A 159 6.39 6.27 -12.64
N GLU A 160 6.76 6.68 -13.85
CA GLU A 160 7.73 7.76 -14.07
C GLU A 160 7.34 9.02 -13.31
N THR A 161 6.09 9.49 -13.50
CA THR A 161 5.55 10.66 -12.79
C THR A 161 5.64 10.48 -11.27
N ALA A 162 5.26 9.32 -10.73
CA ALA A 162 5.34 9.05 -9.29
C ALA A 162 6.80 9.11 -8.76
N LEU A 163 7.77 8.62 -9.54
CA LEU A 163 9.20 8.70 -9.21
C LEU A 163 9.74 10.14 -9.26
N GLU A 164 9.25 10.96 -10.20
CA GLU A 164 9.58 12.39 -10.28
C GLU A 164 9.00 13.18 -9.11
N MET A 165 7.81 12.83 -8.65
CA MET A 165 7.19 13.40 -7.46
C MET A 165 7.99 13.07 -6.19
N GLY A 166 8.78 12.00 -6.21
CA GLY A 166 9.64 11.58 -5.10
C GLY A 166 9.01 10.52 -4.21
N ALA A 167 8.15 9.66 -4.77
CA ALA A 167 7.61 8.53 -4.05
C ALA A 167 8.71 7.63 -3.47
N SER A 168 8.54 7.21 -2.23
CA SER A 168 9.48 6.31 -1.52
C SER A 168 9.25 4.84 -1.89
N ARG A 169 8.05 4.51 -2.35
CA ARG A 169 7.63 3.21 -2.87
C ARG A 169 6.56 3.44 -3.95
N ILE A 170 6.39 2.46 -4.83
CA ILE A 170 5.35 2.48 -5.86
C ILE A 170 4.35 1.36 -5.55
N GLY A 171 3.07 1.71 -5.34
CA GLY A 171 2.00 0.74 -5.26
C GLY A 171 1.80 0.05 -6.62
N HIS A 172 1.77 -1.27 -6.64
CA HIS A 172 1.74 -2.15 -7.81
C HIS A 172 2.95 -2.01 -8.75
N GLY A 173 2.97 -1.01 -9.62
CA GLY A 173 4.08 -0.79 -10.55
C GLY A 173 4.23 -1.84 -11.65
N ILE A 174 3.20 -2.65 -11.93
CA ILE A 174 3.25 -3.78 -12.88
C ILE A 174 3.69 -3.33 -14.26
N HIS A 175 3.16 -2.21 -14.75
CA HIS A 175 3.48 -1.67 -16.07
C HIS A 175 4.85 -0.98 -16.17
N SER A 176 5.64 -0.95 -15.10
CA SER A 176 7.05 -0.53 -15.19
C SER A 176 7.87 -1.38 -16.15
N ILE A 177 7.45 -2.65 -16.34
CA ILE A 177 8.13 -3.58 -17.26
C ILE A 177 8.08 -3.15 -18.72
N ASP A 178 7.15 -2.27 -19.07
CA ASP A 178 6.88 -1.85 -20.45
C ASP A 178 7.82 -0.72 -20.92
N ASP A 179 8.65 -0.14 -20.00
CA ASP A 179 9.56 0.96 -20.33
C ASP A 179 10.91 0.81 -19.61
N GLU A 180 11.98 0.62 -20.39
CA GLU A 180 13.33 0.43 -19.88
C GLU A 180 13.86 1.66 -19.11
N LYS A 181 13.44 2.88 -19.49
CA LYS A 181 13.79 4.11 -18.77
C LYS A 181 13.23 4.07 -17.34
N VAL A 182 11.97 3.67 -17.18
CA VAL A 182 11.32 3.54 -15.87
C VAL A 182 12.00 2.47 -15.03
N ILE A 183 12.37 1.34 -15.64
CA ILE A 183 13.16 0.28 -14.99
C ILE A 183 14.48 0.85 -14.45
N GLN A 184 15.23 1.58 -15.29
CA GLN A 184 16.50 2.20 -14.88
C GLN A 184 16.30 3.17 -13.72
N MET A 185 15.26 4.02 -13.77
CA MET A 185 14.94 4.94 -12.67
C MET A 185 14.65 4.22 -11.36
N LEU A 186 13.89 3.11 -11.39
CA LEU A 186 13.60 2.29 -10.20
C LEU A 186 14.88 1.67 -9.62
N VAL A 187 15.76 1.15 -10.48
CA VAL A 187 17.04 0.56 -10.06
C VAL A 187 17.99 1.62 -9.49
N GLU A 188 18.17 2.74 -10.18
CA GLU A 188 19.07 3.82 -9.73
C GLU A 188 18.63 4.44 -8.40
N LYS A 189 17.31 4.68 -8.27
CA LYS A 189 16.75 5.27 -7.05
C LYS A 189 16.49 4.24 -5.94
N GLN A 190 16.64 2.93 -6.23
CA GLN A 190 16.33 1.82 -5.31
C GLN A 190 14.91 1.88 -4.74
N ILE A 191 13.94 2.36 -5.53
CA ILE A 191 12.52 2.45 -5.14
C ILE A 191 11.85 1.08 -5.33
N PRO A 192 11.28 0.49 -4.26
CA PRO A 192 10.61 -0.81 -4.35
C PRO A 192 9.22 -0.70 -4.95
N LEU A 193 8.79 -1.81 -5.59
CA LEU A 193 7.44 -2.03 -6.09
C LEU A 193 6.65 -2.89 -5.09
N GLU A 194 5.44 -2.47 -4.74
CA GLU A 194 4.52 -3.21 -3.86
C GLU A 194 3.59 -4.09 -4.70
N ILE A 195 4.04 -5.29 -5.04
CA ILE A 195 3.27 -6.20 -5.90
C ILE A 195 2.20 -6.91 -5.09
N CYS A 196 0.98 -6.96 -5.66
CA CYS A 196 -0.21 -7.56 -5.05
C CYS A 196 -0.82 -8.59 -6.02
N PRO A 197 -0.29 -9.83 -6.08
CA PRO A 197 -0.66 -10.83 -7.09
C PRO A 197 -2.16 -11.03 -7.26
N LYS A 198 -2.87 -11.29 -6.16
CA LYS A 198 -4.31 -11.56 -6.21
C LYS A 198 -5.11 -10.33 -6.65
N SER A 199 -4.80 -9.16 -6.11
CA SER A 199 -5.42 -7.90 -6.52
C SER A 199 -5.16 -7.60 -8.00
N ASN A 200 -3.94 -7.76 -8.49
CA ASN A 200 -3.60 -7.54 -9.89
C ASN A 200 -4.36 -8.47 -10.85
N LEU A 201 -4.70 -9.70 -10.41
CA LEU A 201 -5.57 -10.59 -11.16
C LEU A 201 -7.04 -10.11 -11.13
N ASP A 202 -7.54 -9.71 -9.95
CA ASP A 202 -8.93 -9.27 -9.76
C ASP A 202 -9.24 -7.96 -10.50
N THR A 203 -8.29 -7.02 -10.52
CA THR A 203 -8.38 -5.76 -11.26
C THR A 203 -8.14 -5.96 -12.77
N LYS A 204 -7.76 -7.17 -13.19
CA LYS A 204 -7.42 -7.54 -14.59
C LYS A 204 -6.22 -6.76 -15.13
N THR A 205 -5.34 -6.31 -14.26
CA THR A 205 -4.02 -5.82 -14.65
C THR A 205 -3.21 -6.93 -15.32
N ILE A 206 -3.37 -8.16 -14.81
CA ILE A 206 -2.90 -9.40 -15.43
C ILE A 206 -4.08 -10.34 -15.70
N SER A 207 -3.93 -11.29 -16.61
CA SER A 207 -4.95 -12.32 -16.89
C SER A 207 -4.63 -13.70 -16.30
N SER A 208 -3.38 -13.89 -15.86
CA SER A 208 -2.94 -15.06 -15.08
C SER A 208 -1.71 -14.71 -14.24
N PHE A 209 -1.43 -15.48 -13.19
CA PHE A 209 -0.29 -15.23 -12.30
C PHE A 209 1.08 -15.39 -12.98
N GLU A 210 1.18 -16.22 -14.02
CA GLU A 210 2.41 -16.40 -14.82
C GLU A 210 2.83 -15.12 -15.55
N GLN A 211 1.90 -14.18 -15.74
CA GLN A 211 2.17 -12.88 -16.35
C GLN A 211 2.81 -11.86 -15.40
N LEU A 212 2.85 -12.16 -14.10
CA LEU A 212 3.51 -11.29 -13.12
C LEU A 212 4.99 -11.09 -13.48
N PRO A 213 5.46 -9.85 -13.68
CA PRO A 213 6.84 -9.60 -14.14
C PRO A 213 7.87 -9.67 -13.01
N ILE A 214 7.53 -10.25 -11.84
CA ILE A 214 8.35 -10.23 -10.62
C ILE A 214 9.75 -10.79 -10.85
N LYS A 215 9.88 -11.96 -11.54
CA LYS A 215 11.20 -12.54 -11.84
C LYS A 215 12.04 -11.60 -12.69
N LYS A 216 11.44 -10.99 -13.71
CA LYS A 216 12.12 -10.02 -14.57
C LYS A 216 12.54 -8.76 -13.81
N PHE A 217 11.69 -8.28 -12.89
CA PHE A 217 12.05 -7.16 -12.02
C PHE A 217 13.24 -7.48 -11.14
N MET A 218 13.24 -8.65 -10.49
CA MET A 218 14.36 -9.09 -9.65
C MET A 218 15.66 -9.28 -10.46
N GLU A 219 15.58 -9.86 -11.66
CA GLU A 219 16.71 -10.03 -12.58
C GLU A 219 17.31 -8.69 -13.02
N LYS A 220 16.49 -7.65 -13.17
CA LYS A 220 16.90 -6.28 -13.47
C LYS A 220 17.38 -5.48 -12.25
N GLY A 221 17.32 -6.06 -11.05
CA GLY A 221 17.75 -5.41 -9.80
C GLY A 221 16.71 -4.50 -9.16
N ILE A 222 15.45 -4.57 -9.58
CA ILE A 222 14.34 -3.87 -8.93
C ILE A 222 13.96 -4.61 -7.66
N LYS A 223 13.82 -3.88 -6.56
CA LYS A 223 13.29 -4.41 -5.30
C LYS A 223 11.79 -4.62 -5.42
N VAL A 224 11.33 -5.84 -5.18
CA VAL A 224 9.92 -6.20 -5.13
C VAL A 224 9.56 -6.57 -3.70
N THR A 225 8.44 -6.08 -3.21
CA THR A 225 7.78 -6.52 -1.99
C THR A 225 6.49 -7.25 -2.33
N LEU A 226 6.04 -8.13 -1.46
CA LEU A 226 4.79 -8.88 -1.63
C LEU A 226 3.75 -8.38 -0.63
N ASN A 227 2.56 -8.07 -1.12
CA ASN A 227 1.52 -7.39 -0.36
C ASN A 227 0.16 -7.98 -0.68
N THR A 228 -0.78 -7.89 0.25
CA THR A 228 -2.14 -8.42 0.09
C THR A 228 -3.09 -7.46 -0.62
N ASP A 229 -2.76 -6.15 -0.58
CA ASP A 229 -3.75 -5.12 -0.87
C ASP A 229 -4.99 -5.29 0.04
N ASP A 230 -6.18 -5.25 -0.49
CA ASP A 230 -7.43 -5.38 0.25
C ASP A 230 -7.81 -6.84 0.50
N MET A 231 -7.43 -7.38 1.64
CA MET A 231 -7.63 -8.78 2.00
C MET A 231 -9.10 -9.21 1.93
N ALA A 232 -10.03 -8.35 2.39
CA ALA A 232 -11.45 -8.67 2.39
C ALA A 232 -12.07 -8.63 0.98
N VAL A 233 -11.65 -7.68 0.15
CA VAL A 233 -12.18 -7.48 -1.20
C VAL A 233 -11.64 -8.53 -2.17
N SER A 234 -10.35 -8.83 -2.08
CA SER A 234 -9.68 -9.84 -2.92
C SER A 234 -9.74 -11.26 -2.35
N ASN A 235 -10.30 -11.42 -1.15
CA ASN A 235 -10.34 -12.71 -0.43
C ASN A 235 -8.97 -13.41 -0.42
N THR A 236 -7.97 -12.73 0.11
CA THR A 236 -6.59 -13.21 0.15
C THR A 236 -5.95 -13.00 1.52
N THR A 237 -4.82 -13.66 1.73
CA THR A 237 -3.95 -13.51 2.89
C THR A 237 -2.50 -13.43 2.41
N LEU A 238 -1.59 -12.96 3.23
CA LEU A 238 -0.17 -12.94 2.85
C LEU A 238 0.37 -14.35 2.56
N GLU A 239 -0.07 -15.35 3.30
CA GLU A 239 0.27 -16.76 3.01
C GLU A 239 -0.20 -17.16 1.60
N ASN A 240 -1.42 -16.77 1.21
CA ASN A 240 -1.93 -17.05 -0.13
C ASN A 240 -1.09 -16.36 -1.21
N GLU A 241 -0.65 -15.13 -1.00
CA GLU A 241 0.22 -14.41 -1.94
C GLU A 241 1.56 -15.13 -2.14
N TYR A 242 2.18 -15.62 -1.05
CA TYR A 242 3.39 -16.45 -1.12
C TYR A 242 3.14 -17.78 -1.83
N ASN A 243 2.00 -18.44 -1.57
CA ASN A 243 1.61 -19.68 -2.23
C ASN A 243 1.42 -19.48 -3.74
N ILE A 244 0.82 -18.35 -4.17
CA ILE A 244 0.73 -17.99 -5.59
C ILE A 244 2.12 -17.95 -6.23
N LEU A 245 3.07 -17.25 -5.63
CA LEU A 245 4.43 -17.17 -6.17
C LEU A 245 5.14 -18.53 -6.19
N SER A 246 4.99 -19.34 -5.14
CA SER A 246 5.53 -20.70 -5.08
C SER A 246 4.98 -21.56 -6.23
N ASN A 247 3.67 -21.49 -6.48
CA ASN A 247 3.00 -22.28 -7.53
C ASN A 247 3.45 -21.88 -8.95
N ILE A 248 3.84 -20.63 -9.17
CA ILE A 248 4.43 -20.19 -10.46
C ILE A 248 5.97 -20.32 -10.49
N GLY A 249 6.53 -21.11 -9.57
CA GLY A 249 7.92 -21.58 -9.62
C GLY A 249 8.94 -20.61 -9.03
N PHE A 250 8.57 -19.82 -8.00
CA PHE A 250 9.56 -19.11 -7.18
C PHE A 250 10.22 -20.07 -6.20
N SER A 251 11.55 -20.00 -6.09
CA SER A 251 12.29 -20.77 -5.09
C SER A 251 12.18 -20.15 -3.70
N TYR A 252 12.47 -20.95 -2.68
CA TYR A 252 12.52 -20.45 -1.30
C TYR A 252 13.45 -19.22 -1.15
N GLU A 253 14.62 -19.25 -1.78
CA GLU A 253 15.57 -18.14 -1.71
C GLU A 253 15.02 -16.85 -2.35
N GLN A 254 14.27 -16.97 -3.45
CA GLN A 254 13.61 -15.83 -4.08
C GLN A 254 12.50 -15.26 -3.17
N LEU A 255 11.69 -16.13 -2.55
CA LEU A 255 10.65 -15.71 -1.60
C LEU A 255 11.26 -15.05 -0.36
N LYS A 256 12.35 -15.60 0.16
CA LYS A 256 13.11 -15.03 1.28
C LYS A 256 13.69 -13.65 0.90
N GLN A 257 14.22 -13.49 -0.31
CA GLN A 257 14.71 -12.19 -0.78
C GLN A 257 13.57 -11.15 -0.87
N ILE A 258 12.39 -11.54 -1.32
CA ILE A 258 11.20 -10.67 -1.32
C ILE A 258 10.84 -10.24 0.10
N SER A 259 10.89 -11.16 1.08
CA SER A 259 10.65 -10.83 2.49
C SER A 259 11.69 -9.84 3.03
N LEU A 260 12.97 -10.01 2.68
CA LEU A 260 14.04 -9.07 3.05
C LEU A 260 13.81 -7.69 2.43
N ASN A 261 13.44 -7.64 1.14
CA ASN A 261 13.09 -6.39 0.47
C ASN A 261 11.92 -5.70 1.16
N THR A 262 10.91 -6.46 1.61
CA THR A 262 9.74 -5.92 2.33
C THR A 262 10.15 -5.27 3.65
N ILE A 263 11.05 -5.90 4.40
CA ILE A 263 11.59 -5.32 5.64
C ILE A 263 12.39 -4.05 5.34
N ASP A 264 13.25 -4.07 4.32
CA ASP A 264 14.06 -2.90 3.95
C ASP A 264 13.19 -1.73 3.47
N ALA A 265 12.08 -2.02 2.80
CA ALA A 265 11.12 -1.03 2.31
C ALA A 265 10.22 -0.44 3.40
N ALA A 266 10.07 -1.11 4.55
CA ALA A 266 9.18 -0.67 5.63
C ALA A 266 9.59 0.70 6.19
N PHE A 267 8.61 1.51 6.57
CA PHE A 267 8.82 2.81 7.21
C PHE A 267 9.16 2.63 8.70
N LEU A 268 10.29 1.98 8.94
CA LEU A 268 10.82 1.65 10.27
C LEU A 268 12.24 2.20 10.44
N SER A 269 12.69 2.33 11.67
CA SER A 269 14.10 2.58 11.98
C SER A 269 14.97 1.38 11.60
N GLU A 270 16.23 1.61 11.31
CA GLU A 270 17.19 0.53 10.98
C GLU A 270 17.26 -0.54 12.10
N LYS A 271 17.16 -0.13 13.36
CA LYS A 271 17.12 -1.04 14.50
C LYS A 271 15.91 -2.00 14.43
N GLU A 272 14.72 -1.47 14.10
CA GLU A 272 13.52 -2.28 13.98
C GLU A 272 13.58 -3.21 12.76
N LYS A 273 14.16 -2.74 11.64
CA LYS A 273 14.40 -3.60 10.47
C LYS A 273 15.35 -4.75 10.80
N GLU A 274 16.45 -4.50 11.51
CA GLU A 274 17.36 -5.57 11.94
C GLU A 274 16.70 -6.57 12.91
N GLU A 275 15.83 -6.11 13.80
CA GLU A 275 15.02 -6.98 14.64
C GLU A 275 14.13 -7.89 13.77
N LEU A 276 13.43 -7.33 12.77
CA LEU A 276 12.59 -8.12 11.86
C LEU A 276 13.40 -9.11 11.02
N LYS A 277 14.57 -8.73 10.49
CA LYS A 277 15.46 -9.65 9.75
C LYS A 277 15.93 -10.82 10.58
N SER A 278 16.03 -10.67 11.90
CA SER A 278 16.42 -11.76 12.79
C SER A 278 15.45 -12.95 12.79
N TYR A 279 14.19 -12.73 12.44
CA TYR A 279 13.18 -13.81 12.30
C TYR A 279 13.32 -14.62 11.00
N LEU A 280 14.11 -14.15 10.03
CA LEU A 280 14.33 -14.81 8.73
C LEU A 280 15.66 -15.59 8.66
N LYS A 281 16.41 -15.66 9.76
CA LYS A 281 17.71 -16.35 9.86
C LYS A 281 17.56 -17.86 9.99
#